data_32a40c847ed0f13678089845f50aae6d
#
_entry.id   32a40c847ed0f13678089845f50aae6d
#
_cell.length_a   1.000
_cell.length_b   1.000
_cell.length_c   1.000
_cell.angle_alpha   90.00
_cell.angle_beta   90.00
_cell.angle_gamma   90.00
#
_symmetry.space_group_name_H-M   'P 1'
#
loop_
_entity.id
_entity.type
_entity.pdbx_description
1 polymer ?
#
loop_
_entity_poly.entity_id
_entity_poly.type
_entity_poly.pdbx_seq_one_letter_code
_entity_poly.pdbx_strand_id
1 'polypeptide(L)'
;MSRHAKLLICYALTGDLEQIPIMTRDRDADELVDHGWLVEKTSRTIGVKNFSFPDKVLDDLLALREQILSQFTEEDLERYKQSKRAYYPWLW
;
A
#
# COMPACT_ATOMS: atom_id res chain seq x y z
N MET A 1 -4.40 -1.49 -13.99
CA MET A 1 -4.06 -0.93 -12.67
C MET A 1 -3.44 0.44 -12.83
N SER A 2 -3.88 1.41 -12.06
CA SER A 2 -3.38 2.79 -12.15
C SER A 2 -1.95 2.89 -11.63
N ARG A 3 -1.26 4.00 -12.00
CA ARG A 3 0.08 4.29 -11.48
C ARG A 3 0.08 4.44 -9.95
N HIS A 4 -0.94 5.09 -9.40
CA HIS A 4 -1.07 5.28 -7.96
C HIS A 4 -1.27 3.97 -7.20
N ALA A 5 -2.06 3.05 -7.75
CA ALA A 5 -2.20 1.72 -7.14
C ALA A 5 -0.87 0.97 -7.12
N LYS A 6 -0.09 1.06 -8.18
CA LYS A 6 1.27 0.46 -8.22
C LYS A 6 2.20 1.11 -7.19
N LEU A 7 2.09 2.43 -7.01
CA LEU A 7 2.86 3.14 -5.99
C LEU A 7 2.45 2.70 -4.57
N LEU A 8 1.17 2.43 -4.35
CA LEU A 8 0.71 1.90 -3.07
C LEU A 8 1.31 0.52 -2.78
N ILE A 9 1.41 -0.34 -3.79
CA ILE A 9 2.09 -1.63 -3.65
C ILE A 9 3.55 -1.42 -3.24
N CYS A 10 4.26 -0.52 -3.90
CA CYS A 10 5.66 -0.20 -3.56
C CYS A 10 5.76 0.36 -2.14
N TYR A 11 4.88 1.25 -1.76
CA TYR A 11 4.80 1.80 -0.41
C TYR A 11 4.64 0.68 0.63
N ALA A 12 3.73 -0.26 0.38
CA ALA A 12 3.50 -1.39 1.28
C ALA A 12 4.73 -2.31 1.36
N LEU A 13 5.40 -2.56 0.24
CA LEU A 13 6.60 -3.41 0.19
C LEU A 13 7.79 -2.81 0.96
N THR A 14 7.81 -1.51 1.17
CA THR A 14 8.85 -0.83 1.93
C THR A 14 8.51 -0.66 3.41
N GLY A 15 7.32 -1.08 3.84
CA GLY A 15 6.83 -0.95 5.21
C GLY A 15 6.46 -2.29 5.83
N ASP A 16 5.58 -2.24 6.83
CA ASP A 16 5.06 -3.43 7.50
C ASP A 16 4.00 -4.10 6.61
N LEU A 17 4.31 -5.30 6.14
CA LEU A 17 3.44 -6.05 5.24
C LEU A 17 2.26 -6.72 5.95
N GLU A 18 2.32 -6.85 7.27
CA GLU A 18 1.23 -7.44 8.05
C GLU A 18 0.13 -6.44 8.36
N GLN A 19 0.50 -5.17 8.47
CA GLN A 19 -0.43 -4.09 8.76
C GLN A 19 -0.11 -2.88 7.90
N ILE A 20 -0.90 -2.69 6.85
CA ILE A 20 -0.79 -1.53 5.97
C ILE A 20 -1.88 -0.54 6.36
N PRO A 21 -1.56 0.52 7.13
CA PRO A 21 -2.57 1.48 7.58
C PRO A 21 -2.92 2.44 6.45
N ILE A 22 -4.19 2.50 6.10
CA ILE A 22 -4.69 3.36 5.04
C ILE A 22 -5.99 4.01 5.51
N MET A 23 -6.20 5.27 5.17
CA MET A 23 -7.45 5.96 5.51
C MET A 23 -8.66 5.30 4.85
N THR A 24 -9.79 5.39 5.54
CA THR A 24 -11.09 5.06 4.98
C THR A 24 -11.29 5.89 3.70
N ARG A 25 -11.71 5.25 2.61
CA ARG A 25 -11.96 5.86 1.30
C ARG A 25 -10.69 6.25 0.50
N ASP A 26 -9.61 5.53 0.67
CA ASP A 26 -8.45 5.68 -0.20
C ASP A 26 -8.73 5.00 -1.55
N ARG A 27 -8.65 5.75 -2.64
CA ARG A 27 -8.95 5.24 -3.99
C ARG A 27 -7.96 4.18 -4.45
N ASP A 28 -6.70 4.34 -4.08
CA ASP A 28 -5.66 3.39 -4.48
C ASP A 28 -5.89 2.05 -3.80
N ALA A 29 -6.24 2.08 -2.51
CA ALA A 29 -6.59 0.88 -1.75
C ALA A 29 -7.85 0.23 -2.32
N ASP A 30 -8.88 1.00 -2.62
CA ASP A 30 -10.13 0.49 -3.19
C ASP A 30 -9.86 -0.23 -4.52
N GLU A 31 -9.02 0.33 -5.38
CA GLU A 31 -8.64 -0.33 -6.63
C GLU A 31 -7.96 -1.66 -6.38
N LEU A 32 -7.03 -1.73 -5.42
CA LEU A 32 -6.34 -2.98 -5.09
C LEU A 32 -7.28 -4.01 -4.46
N VAL A 33 -8.22 -3.57 -3.63
CA VAL A 33 -9.26 -4.47 -3.08
C VAL A 33 -10.13 -5.03 -4.19
N ASP A 34 -10.56 -4.20 -5.15
CA ASP A 34 -11.38 -4.63 -6.28
C ASP A 34 -10.66 -5.65 -7.16
N HIS A 35 -9.33 -5.55 -7.27
CA HIS A 35 -8.52 -6.53 -7.99
C HIS A 35 -8.19 -7.78 -7.17
N GLY A 36 -8.62 -7.83 -5.91
CA GLY A 36 -8.33 -8.96 -5.03
C GLY A 36 -6.90 -9.00 -4.49
N TRP A 37 -6.19 -7.87 -4.55
CA TRP A 37 -4.78 -7.78 -4.12
C TRP A 37 -4.62 -7.35 -2.67
N LEU A 38 -5.65 -6.74 -2.07
CA LEU A 38 -5.66 -6.34 -0.67
C LEU A 38 -6.86 -6.93 0.05
N VAL A 39 -6.65 -7.29 1.30
CA VAL A 39 -7.71 -7.75 2.22
C VAL A 39 -7.74 -6.80 3.41
N GLU A 40 -8.94 -6.35 3.76
CA GLU A 40 -9.15 -5.52 4.94
C GLU A 40 -9.03 -6.35 6.21
N LYS A 41 -8.33 -5.79 7.20
CA LYS A 41 -8.19 -6.36 8.53
C LYS A 41 -8.78 -5.44 9.58
N THR A 42 -9.04 -5.97 10.77
CA THR A 42 -9.56 -5.18 11.89
C THR A 42 -8.60 -4.06 12.27
N SER A 43 -9.13 -2.85 12.41
CA SER A 43 -8.37 -1.69 12.88
C SER A 43 -8.95 -1.19 14.20
N ARG A 44 -8.08 -0.72 15.09
CA ARG A 44 -8.47 -0.11 16.36
C ARG A 44 -8.55 1.41 16.29
N THR A 45 -8.15 1.99 15.17
CA THR A 45 -8.11 3.43 14.98
C THR A 45 -9.27 3.89 14.13
N ILE A 46 -10.05 4.85 14.62
CA ILE A 46 -11.18 5.42 13.88
C ILE A 46 -10.66 6.15 12.63
N GLY A 47 -11.31 5.90 11.49
CA GLY A 47 -10.94 6.52 10.22
C GLY A 47 -9.77 5.89 9.51
N VAL A 48 -9.16 4.85 10.09
CA VAL A 48 -8.06 4.12 9.50
C VAL A 48 -8.44 2.64 9.35
N LYS A 49 -8.18 2.09 8.18
CA LYS A 49 -8.32 0.65 7.92
C LYS A 49 -6.95 0.03 7.82
N ASN A 50 -6.80 -1.18 8.31
CA ASN A 50 -5.61 -1.99 8.11
C ASN A 50 -5.85 -2.97 6.97
N PHE A 51 -4.85 -3.15 6.14
CA PHE A 51 -4.89 -4.08 5.02
C PHE A 51 -3.69 -5.02 5.08
N SER A 52 -3.82 -6.12 4.38
CA SER A 52 -2.70 -7.03 4.12
C SER A 52 -2.88 -7.63 2.72
N PHE A 53 -1.79 -8.14 2.16
CA PHE A 53 -1.88 -8.91 0.93
C PHE A 53 -2.30 -10.35 1.26
N PRO A 54 -3.18 -10.96 0.44
CA PRO A 54 -3.40 -12.41 0.52
C PRO A 54 -2.07 -13.16 0.36
N ASP A 55 -1.90 -14.28 1.02
CA ASP A 55 -0.62 -15.03 1.02
C ASP A 55 -0.10 -15.30 -0.38
N LYS A 56 -0.97 -15.73 -1.29
CA LYS A 56 -0.59 -16.00 -2.67
C LYS A 56 -0.08 -14.76 -3.40
N VAL A 57 -0.74 -13.64 -3.20
CA VAL A 57 -0.33 -12.36 -3.80
C VAL A 57 0.97 -11.89 -3.19
N LEU A 58 1.11 -12.02 -1.87
CA LEU A 58 2.33 -11.62 -1.15
C LEU A 58 3.55 -12.40 -1.65
N ASP A 59 3.43 -13.71 -1.82
CA ASP A 59 4.52 -14.54 -2.33
C ASP A 59 4.98 -14.06 -3.70
N ASP A 60 4.05 -13.77 -4.61
CA ASP A 60 4.37 -13.26 -5.95
C ASP A 60 5.02 -11.88 -5.88
N LEU A 61 4.51 -10.99 -5.02
CA LEU A 61 5.08 -9.65 -4.86
C LEU A 61 6.49 -9.70 -4.29
N LEU A 62 6.75 -10.56 -3.31
CA LEU A 62 8.08 -10.71 -2.74
C LEU A 62 9.07 -11.28 -3.75
N ALA A 63 8.63 -12.23 -4.58
CA ALA A 63 9.47 -12.80 -5.63
C ALA A 63 9.84 -11.75 -6.69
N LEU A 64 8.96 -10.79 -6.97
CA LEU A 64 9.15 -9.75 -7.98
C LEU A 64 9.50 -8.39 -7.38
N ARG A 65 9.82 -8.33 -6.09
CA ARG A 65 9.99 -7.08 -5.34
C ARG A 65 10.95 -6.10 -6.02
N GLU A 66 12.12 -6.55 -6.43
CA GLU A 66 13.11 -5.68 -7.06
C GLU A 66 12.61 -5.13 -8.40
N GLN A 67 11.95 -5.97 -9.19
CA GLN A 67 11.38 -5.56 -10.46
C GLN A 67 10.26 -4.54 -10.27
N ILE A 68 9.40 -4.73 -9.28
CA ILE A 68 8.31 -3.83 -8.96
C ILE A 68 8.85 -2.48 -8.49
N LEU A 69 9.79 -2.49 -7.56
CA LEU A 69 10.38 -1.26 -7.03
C LEU A 69 11.18 -0.50 -8.09
N SER A 70 11.80 -1.21 -9.05
CA SER A 70 12.57 -0.57 -10.11
C SER A 70 11.73 0.20 -11.13
N GLN A 71 10.41 0.01 -11.14
CA GLN A 71 9.51 0.76 -12.03
C GLN A 71 9.38 2.23 -11.62
N PHE A 72 9.79 2.58 -10.41
CA PHE A 72 9.71 3.93 -9.89
C PHE A 72 11.08 4.37 -9.35
N THR A 73 11.35 5.66 -9.42
CA THR A 73 12.55 6.23 -8.81
C THR A 73 12.35 6.38 -7.31
N GLU A 74 13.44 6.54 -6.56
CA GLU A 74 13.36 6.85 -5.12
C GLU A 74 12.57 8.15 -4.89
N GLU A 75 12.72 9.12 -5.79
CA GLU A 75 11.99 10.38 -5.73
C GLU A 75 10.47 10.16 -5.87
N ASP A 76 10.04 9.30 -6.80
CA ASP A 76 8.63 8.98 -6.98
C ASP A 76 8.04 8.34 -5.71
N LEU A 77 8.76 7.40 -5.13
CA LEU A 77 8.34 6.72 -3.90
C LEU A 77 8.28 7.68 -2.71
N GLU A 78 9.26 8.56 -2.60
CA GLU A 78 9.30 9.55 -1.53
C GLU A 78 8.16 10.55 -1.65
N ARG A 79 7.85 11.03 -2.85
CA ARG A 79 6.70 11.89 -3.10
C ARG A 79 5.39 11.21 -2.69
N TYR A 80 5.25 9.94 -3.03
CA TYR A 80 4.06 9.19 -2.67
C TYR A 80 3.93 9.05 -1.16
N LYS A 81 5.02 8.73 -0.47
CA LYS A 81 5.04 8.69 0.99
C LYS A 81 4.68 10.02 1.62
N GLN A 82 5.22 11.12 1.10
CA GLN A 82 4.90 12.47 1.58
C GLN A 82 3.43 12.81 1.37
N SER A 83 2.86 12.44 0.23
CA SER A 83 1.45 12.61 -0.05
C SER A 83 0.58 11.87 0.97
N LYS A 84 0.91 10.63 1.28
CA LYS A 84 0.20 9.87 2.32
C LYS A 84 0.39 10.47 3.70
N ARG A 85 1.59 10.91 4.02
CA ARG A 85 1.93 11.54 5.30
C ARG A 85 1.13 12.81 5.56
N ALA A 86 0.85 13.59 4.53
CA ALA A 86 0.03 14.80 4.63
C ALA A 86 -1.38 14.49 5.13
N TYR A 87 -1.89 13.30 4.77
CA TYR A 87 -3.22 12.85 5.21
C TYR A 87 -3.17 12.10 6.55
N TYR A 88 -2.03 11.49 6.91
CA TYR A 88 -1.92 10.65 8.09
C TYR A 88 -0.68 10.98 8.93
N PRO A 89 -0.52 12.20 9.41
CA PRO A 89 0.70 12.57 10.12
C PRO A 89 0.97 11.73 11.37
N TRP A 90 -0.06 11.11 11.94
CA TRP A 90 0.05 10.27 13.14
C TRP A 90 0.47 8.82 12.86
N LEU A 91 0.53 8.40 11.59
CA LEU A 91 0.87 7.02 11.22
C LEU A 91 2.35 6.83 10.90
N TRP A 92 3.10 7.90 10.88
CA TRP A 92 4.53 7.89 10.51
C TRP A 92 5.43 8.17 11.73
#